data_85fe67deef92c53540e4ea5f48a50ed1
#
_entry.id   85fe67deef92c53540e4ea5f48a50ed1
#
_cell.length_a   1.000
_cell.length_b   1.000
_cell.length_c   1.000
_cell.angle_alpha   90.00
_cell.angle_beta   90.00
_cell.angle_gamma   90.00
#
_symmetry.space_group_name_H-M   'P 1'
#
loop_
_entity.id
_entity.type
_entity.pdbx_description
1 polymer ?
#
loop_
_entity_poly.entity_id
_entity_poly.type
_entity_poly.pdbx_seq_one_letter_code
_entity_poly.pdbx_strand_id
1 'polypeptide(L)'
;MGKDFDVSNVRDALSAFSRLISSSHKRVFEKVFDTLQTGLSKLGDSSGSQTKAISGLLTLIKDIPMDGKQDYDVLGFIYEYLISNFAANAGKKAGEFYTPHEVSLLMSEIVASHLKGKSEIKIYDPTSGSGSLLINIGQSVAKYMSDDNNIQYYAQ
;
A
#
# COMPACT_ATOMS: atom_id res chain seq x y z
N MET A 1 18.35 16.03 2.19
CA MET A 1 17.52 17.11 2.70
C MET A 1 18.39 18.34 2.86
N GLY A 2 17.86 19.56 2.60
CA GLY A 2 18.61 20.82 2.77
C GLY A 2 18.94 21.11 4.23
N LYS A 3 19.87 22.06 4.45
CA LYS A 3 20.28 22.46 5.81
C LYS A 3 19.14 23.04 6.66
N ASP A 4 18.08 23.55 6.02
CA ASP A 4 16.96 24.23 6.65
C ASP A 4 15.69 23.34 6.72
N PHE A 5 15.83 22.02 6.59
CA PHE A 5 14.69 21.09 6.69
C PHE A 5 14.18 21.02 8.13
N ASP A 6 12.88 21.27 8.29
CA ASP A 6 12.15 21.22 9.56
C ASP A 6 10.82 20.47 9.38
N VAL A 7 10.26 19.96 10.47
CA VAL A 7 8.95 19.29 10.46
C VAL A 7 7.83 20.18 9.91
N SER A 8 7.92 21.49 10.02
CA SER A 8 6.97 22.44 9.43
C SER A 8 6.89 22.29 7.91
N ASN A 9 8.00 22.04 7.23
CA ASN A 9 8.03 21.84 5.79
C ASN A 9 7.16 20.64 5.39
N VAL A 10 7.14 19.58 6.21
CA VAL A 10 6.28 18.41 5.97
C VAL A 10 4.81 18.76 6.19
N ARG A 11 4.50 19.52 7.25
CA ARG A 11 3.12 20.00 7.51
C ARG A 11 2.61 20.86 6.36
N ASP A 12 3.45 21.78 5.86
CA ASP A 12 3.11 22.65 4.75
C ASP A 12 2.90 21.86 3.46
N ALA A 13 3.74 20.86 3.20
CA ALA A 13 3.59 19.98 2.05
C ALA A 13 2.27 19.18 2.14
N LEU A 14 1.96 18.55 3.29
CA LEU A 14 0.70 17.82 3.49
C LEU A 14 -0.52 18.74 3.32
N SER A 15 -0.45 19.96 3.84
CA SER A 15 -1.51 20.97 3.69
C SER A 15 -1.67 21.39 2.22
N ALA A 16 -0.57 21.53 1.48
CA ALA A 16 -0.60 21.83 0.05
C ALA A 16 -1.21 20.69 -0.75
N PHE A 17 -0.84 19.44 -0.49
CA PHE A 17 -1.45 18.26 -1.09
C PHE A 17 -2.95 18.22 -0.85
N SER A 18 -3.40 18.41 0.41
CA SER A 18 -4.82 18.42 0.76
C SER A 18 -5.62 19.48 -0.01
N ARG A 19 -5.02 20.63 -0.31
CA ARG A 19 -5.68 21.72 -1.06
C ARG A 19 -5.68 21.50 -2.57
N LEU A 20 -4.60 20.90 -3.10
CA LEU A 20 -4.38 20.77 -4.53
C LEU A 20 -4.93 19.48 -5.13
N ILE A 21 -5.29 18.52 -4.28
CA ILE A 21 -5.84 17.23 -4.74
C ILE A 21 -7.15 17.44 -5.51
N SER A 22 -7.33 16.70 -6.60
CA SER A 22 -8.55 16.76 -7.40
C SER A 22 -9.77 16.30 -6.58
N SER A 23 -10.94 16.82 -6.90
CA SER A 23 -12.21 16.46 -6.22
C SER A 23 -12.52 14.96 -6.28
N SER A 24 -12.11 14.28 -7.36
CA SER A 24 -12.27 12.83 -7.52
C SER A 24 -11.44 12.00 -6.51
N HIS A 25 -10.28 12.51 -6.11
CA HIS A 25 -9.39 11.82 -5.16
C HIS A 25 -9.52 12.32 -3.72
N LYS A 26 -10.17 13.46 -3.51
CA LYS A 26 -10.28 14.09 -2.18
C LYS A 26 -10.84 13.14 -1.12
N ARG A 27 -11.92 12.43 -1.45
CA ARG A 27 -12.57 11.49 -0.52
C ARG A 27 -11.65 10.37 -0.04
N VAL A 28 -10.69 9.94 -0.86
CA VAL A 28 -9.75 8.85 -0.53
C VAL A 28 -8.61 9.37 0.35
N PHE A 29 -8.08 10.55 0.04
CA PHE A 29 -6.84 11.03 0.66
C PHE A 29 -7.04 11.97 1.85
N GLU A 30 -8.22 12.57 2.04
CA GLU A 30 -8.47 13.53 3.12
C GLU A 30 -8.12 12.95 4.51
N LYS A 31 -8.63 11.76 4.83
CA LYS A 31 -8.34 11.08 6.10
C LYS A 31 -6.85 10.69 6.24
N VAL A 32 -6.19 10.39 5.14
CA VAL A 32 -4.76 10.04 5.14
C VAL A 32 -3.95 11.26 5.53
N PHE A 33 -4.20 12.43 4.94
CA PHE A 33 -3.49 13.65 5.26
C PHE A 33 -3.72 14.10 6.71
N ASP A 34 -4.95 14.02 7.21
CA ASP A 34 -5.28 14.35 8.59
C ASP A 34 -4.56 13.42 9.58
N THR A 35 -4.52 12.13 9.27
CA THR A 35 -3.81 11.12 10.08
C THR A 35 -2.31 11.40 10.11
N LEU A 36 -1.71 11.74 8.97
CA LEU A 36 -0.29 12.07 8.88
C LEU A 36 0.02 13.35 9.65
N GLN A 37 -0.77 14.42 9.50
CA GLN A 37 -0.58 15.66 10.22
C GLN A 37 -0.69 15.47 11.75
N THR A 38 -1.68 14.71 12.19
CA THR A 38 -1.84 14.36 13.62
C THR A 38 -0.68 13.49 14.09
N GLY A 39 -0.22 12.55 13.27
CA GLY A 39 0.92 11.68 13.57
C GLY A 39 2.23 12.41 13.78
N LEU A 40 2.46 13.51 13.05
CA LEU A 40 3.68 14.32 13.21
C LEU A 40 3.87 14.84 14.63
N SER A 41 2.78 15.18 15.33
CA SER A 41 2.85 15.67 16.72
C SER A 41 3.26 14.59 17.73
N LYS A 42 3.11 13.31 17.35
CA LYS A 42 3.46 12.15 18.18
C LYS A 42 4.90 11.68 18.04
N LEU A 43 5.66 12.28 17.12
CA LEU A 43 7.06 11.89 16.84
C LEU A 43 8.06 12.42 17.86
N GLY A 44 7.62 13.24 18.80
CA GLY A 44 8.45 13.79 19.87
C GLY A 44 7.87 15.05 20.48
N ASP A 45 8.41 15.45 21.63
CA ASP A 45 7.87 16.54 22.46
C ASP A 45 8.33 17.94 21.99
N SER A 46 9.22 18.02 21.03
CA SER A 46 9.73 19.29 20.47
C SER A 46 9.82 19.23 18.94
N SER A 47 9.81 20.40 18.29
CA SER A 47 10.03 20.51 16.85
C SER A 47 11.33 19.84 16.42
N GLY A 48 12.42 20.00 17.20
CA GLY A 48 13.69 19.36 16.90
C GLY A 48 13.66 17.85 16.94
N SER A 49 12.98 17.23 17.94
CA SER A 49 12.82 15.80 18.02
C SER A 49 11.92 15.26 16.89
N GLN A 50 10.84 15.95 16.58
CA GLN A 50 9.96 15.63 15.45
C GLN A 50 10.70 15.71 14.11
N THR A 51 11.50 16.77 13.89
CA THR A 51 12.31 16.93 12.69
C THR A 51 13.32 15.80 12.53
N LYS A 52 13.99 15.40 13.62
CA LYS A 52 14.94 14.28 13.59
C LYS A 52 14.26 12.97 13.24
N ALA A 53 13.11 12.68 13.84
CA ALA A 53 12.35 11.44 13.60
C ALA A 53 11.85 11.38 12.16
N ILE A 54 11.22 12.44 11.65
CA ILE A 54 10.71 12.46 10.26
C ILE A 54 11.83 12.44 9.23
N SER A 55 12.96 13.10 9.51
CA SER A 55 14.14 13.08 8.66
C SER A 55 14.72 11.66 8.54
N GLY A 56 14.79 10.95 9.66
CA GLY A 56 15.19 9.55 9.69
C GLY A 56 14.25 8.66 8.87
N LEU A 57 12.94 8.81 9.07
CA LEU A 57 11.93 8.07 8.31
C LEU A 57 12.03 8.34 6.81
N LEU A 58 12.10 9.61 6.40
CA LEU A 58 12.22 9.97 4.98
C LEU A 58 13.51 9.42 4.36
N THR A 59 14.59 9.33 5.14
CA THR A 59 15.84 8.73 4.67
C THR A 59 15.69 7.22 4.42
N LEU A 60 14.91 6.53 5.25
CA LEU A 60 14.67 5.09 5.08
C LEU A 60 13.75 4.78 3.90
N ILE A 61 12.73 5.59 3.67
CA ILE A 61 11.73 5.30 2.62
C ILE A 61 12.07 5.87 1.24
N LYS A 62 13.00 6.85 1.15
CA LYS A 62 13.32 7.53 -0.13
C LYS A 62 13.80 6.61 -1.24
N ASP A 63 14.42 5.48 -0.86
CA ASP A 63 14.99 4.52 -1.80
C ASP A 63 14.02 3.36 -2.12
N ILE A 64 12.82 3.37 -1.51
CA ILE A 64 11.76 2.40 -1.86
C ILE A 64 11.24 2.76 -3.27
N PRO A 65 11.30 1.82 -4.23
CA PRO A 65 10.86 2.09 -5.57
C PRO A 65 9.33 2.22 -5.62
N MET A 66 8.84 3.40 -5.99
CA MET A 66 7.41 3.73 -6.08
C MET A 66 7.00 4.15 -7.51
N ASP A 67 7.84 3.84 -8.49
CA ASP A 67 7.64 4.30 -9.88
C ASP A 67 6.84 3.31 -10.75
N GLY A 68 6.34 2.22 -10.16
CA GLY A 68 5.51 1.22 -10.84
C GLY A 68 6.24 0.38 -11.90
N LYS A 69 7.58 0.43 -11.93
CA LYS A 69 8.39 -0.35 -12.87
C LYS A 69 8.78 -1.72 -12.35
N GLN A 70 8.40 -2.02 -11.11
CA GLN A 70 8.62 -3.31 -10.51
C GLN A 70 7.60 -4.33 -11.03
N ASP A 71 8.03 -5.56 -11.15
CA ASP A 71 7.20 -6.71 -11.55
C ASP A 71 6.46 -7.35 -10.36
N TYR A 72 6.45 -6.67 -9.21
CA TYR A 72 5.76 -7.12 -7.99
C TYR A 72 5.02 -5.96 -7.29
N ASP A 73 4.03 -6.31 -6.46
CA ASP A 73 3.24 -5.35 -5.70
C ASP A 73 4.01 -4.82 -4.48
N VAL A 74 4.76 -3.72 -4.67
CA VAL A 74 5.55 -3.07 -3.60
C VAL A 74 4.66 -2.61 -2.45
N LEU A 75 3.49 -2.02 -2.74
CA LEU A 75 2.60 -1.48 -1.71
C LEU A 75 1.95 -2.60 -0.89
N GLY A 76 1.51 -3.66 -1.55
CA GLY A 76 1.00 -4.86 -0.87
C GLY A 76 2.06 -5.49 0.02
N PHE A 77 3.30 -5.61 -0.44
CA PHE A 77 4.39 -6.13 0.35
C PHE A 77 4.68 -5.27 1.59
N ILE A 78 4.71 -3.94 1.45
CA ILE A 78 4.87 -3.01 2.59
C ILE A 78 3.72 -3.18 3.58
N TYR A 79 2.50 -3.29 3.10
CA TYR A 79 1.31 -3.49 3.93
C TYR A 79 1.41 -4.79 4.74
N GLU A 80 1.70 -5.90 4.09
CA GLU A 80 1.88 -7.21 4.74
C GLU A 80 3.00 -7.17 5.79
N TYR A 81 4.13 -6.55 5.46
CA TYR A 81 5.24 -6.35 6.39
C TYR A 81 4.82 -5.56 7.63
N LEU A 82 4.10 -4.46 7.45
CA LEU A 82 3.63 -3.65 8.58
C LEU A 82 2.63 -4.41 9.45
N ILE A 83 1.67 -5.11 8.86
CA ILE A 83 0.69 -5.92 9.60
C ILE A 83 1.40 -7.01 10.39
N SER A 84 2.36 -7.73 9.80
CA SER A 84 3.11 -8.79 10.49
C SER A 84 3.85 -8.26 11.72
N ASN A 85 4.45 -7.07 11.61
CA ASN A 85 5.14 -6.42 12.72
C ASN A 85 4.17 -5.91 13.79
N PHE A 86 3.03 -5.35 13.41
CA PHE A 86 2.01 -4.91 14.36
C PHE A 86 1.38 -6.10 15.09
N ALA A 87 1.08 -7.19 14.39
CA ALA A 87 0.57 -8.42 14.98
C ALA A 87 1.56 -9.02 16.00
N ALA A 88 2.85 -9.04 15.70
CA ALA A 88 3.89 -9.51 16.60
C ALA A 88 3.99 -8.66 17.88
N ASN A 89 3.80 -7.34 17.78
CA ASN A 89 3.92 -6.40 18.90
C ASN A 89 2.63 -6.23 19.72
N ALA A 90 1.47 -6.45 19.11
CA ALA A 90 0.16 -6.24 19.76
C ALA A 90 -0.33 -7.45 20.59
N GLY A 91 0.39 -8.55 20.58
CA GLY A 91 -0.03 -9.79 21.21
C GLY A 91 -1.29 -10.38 20.56
N LYS A 92 -1.97 -11.30 21.26
CA LYS A 92 -3.16 -12.02 20.75
C LYS A 92 -4.39 -11.14 20.38
N LYS A 93 -4.31 -9.82 20.51
CA LYS A 93 -5.40 -8.89 20.21
C LYS A 93 -5.41 -8.35 18.78
N ALA A 94 -4.32 -8.49 18.03
CA ALA A 94 -4.29 -8.12 16.62
C ALA A 94 -4.79 -9.32 15.79
N GLY A 95 -6.10 -9.46 15.71
CA GLY A 95 -6.77 -10.52 14.94
C GLY A 95 -6.78 -10.28 13.42
N GLU A 96 -5.92 -9.43 12.91
CA GLU A 96 -5.79 -9.24 11.48
C GLU A 96 -4.81 -10.28 10.94
N PHE A 97 -5.38 -11.26 10.25
CA PHE A 97 -4.62 -12.26 9.50
C PHE A 97 -4.41 -11.75 8.09
N TYR A 98 -3.25 -12.02 7.54
CA TYR A 98 -2.94 -11.76 6.14
C TYR A 98 -2.48 -13.06 5.48
N THR A 99 -2.71 -13.17 4.19
CA THR A 99 -2.20 -14.29 3.40
C THR A 99 -0.73 -14.00 3.06
N PRO A 100 0.23 -14.84 3.49
CA PRO A 100 1.63 -14.65 3.11
C PRO A 100 1.81 -14.55 1.60
N HIS A 101 2.72 -13.70 1.16
CA HIS A 101 2.94 -13.41 -0.26
C HIS A 101 3.18 -14.67 -1.10
N GLU A 102 4.00 -15.59 -0.61
CA GLU A 102 4.34 -16.84 -1.29
C GLU A 102 3.10 -17.75 -1.46
N VAL A 103 2.21 -17.75 -0.46
CA VAL A 103 0.95 -18.49 -0.53
C VAL A 103 0.01 -17.85 -1.55
N SER A 104 -0.08 -16.53 -1.55
CA SER A 104 -0.86 -15.77 -2.53
C SER A 104 -0.37 -16.04 -3.96
N LEU A 105 0.94 -16.03 -4.19
CA LEU A 105 1.52 -16.36 -5.49
C LEU A 105 1.19 -17.80 -5.92
N LEU A 106 1.35 -18.78 -5.03
CA LEU A 106 1.05 -20.17 -5.34
C LEU A 106 -0.43 -20.34 -5.72
N MET A 107 -1.34 -19.77 -4.94
CA MET A 107 -2.77 -19.78 -5.24
C MET A 107 -3.06 -19.13 -6.58
N SER A 108 -2.41 -18.01 -6.88
CA SER A 108 -2.57 -17.25 -8.12
C SER A 108 -2.14 -18.06 -9.34
N GLU A 109 -1.01 -18.77 -9.28
CA GLU A 109 -0.54 -19.61 -10.38
C GLU A 109 -1.43 -20.84 -10.60
N ILE A 110 -1.94 -21.44 -9.52
CA ILE A 110 -2.90 -22.56 -9.63
C ILE A 110 -4.17 -22.08 -10.33
N VAL A 111 -4.76 -20.96 -9.89
CA VAL A 111 -5.98 -20.42 -10.49
C VAL A 111 -5.74 -20.02 -11.94
N ALA A 112 -4.66 -19.30 -12.22
CA ALA A 112 -4.30 -18.88 -13.57
C ALA A 112 -4.12 -20.06 -14.53
N SER A 113 -3.54 -21.16 -14.07
CA SER A 113 -3.39 -22.38 -14.85
C SER A 113 -4.73 -22.95 -15.28
N HIS A 114 -5.77 -22.88 -14.43
CA HIS A 114 -7.13 -23.34 -14.75
C HIS A 114 -7.89 -22.40 -15.69
N LEU A 115 -7.48 -21.13 -15.74
CA LEU A 115 -8.14 -20.09 -16.54
C LEU A 115 -7.52 -19.89 -17.93
N LYS A 116 -6.51 -20.66 -18.28
CA LYS A 116 -5.87 -20.60 -19.60
C LYS A 116 -6.89 -20.73 -20.73
N GLY A 117 -6.78 -19.84 -21.72
CA GLY A 117 -7.65 -19.85 -22.90
C GLY A 117 -9.02 -19.24 -22.69
N LYS A 118 -9.31 -18.66 -21.53
CA LYS A 118 -10.51 -17.85 -21.32
C LYS A 118 -10.32 -16.46 -21.91
N SER A 119 -11.35 -15.95 -22.59
CA SER A 119 -11.35 -14.60 -23.17
C SER A 119 -11.87 -13.51 -22.22
N GLU A 120 -12.60 -13.91 -21.19
CA GLU A 120 -13.13 -13.02 -20.14
C GLU A 120 -13.02 -13.75 -18.81
N ILE A 121 -12.54 -13.03 -17.79
CA ILE A 121 -12.34 -13.58 -16.43
C ILE A 121 -12.93 -12.62 -15.41
N LYS A 122 -13.70 -13.17 -14.46
CA LYS A 122 -14.22 -12.47 -13.29
C LYS A 122 -13.64 -13.09 -12.05
N ILE A 123 -13.02 -12.28 -11.22
CA ILE A 123 -12.38 -12.70 -9.98
C ILE A 123 -13.11 -12.02 -8.82
N TYR A 124 -13.56 -12.80 -7.86
CA TYR A 124 -14.20 -12.31 -6.65
C TYR A 124 -13.45 -12.80 -5.41
N ASP A 125 -13.06 -11.85 -4.56
CA ASP A 125 -12.49 -12.13 -3.25
C ASP A 125 -13.43 -11.61 -2.16
N PRO A 126 -14.11 -12.48 -1.41
CA PRO A 126 -15.04 -12.07 -0.35
C PRO A 126 -14.35 -11.56 0.91
N THR A 127 -13.02 -11.66 0.99
CA THR A 127 -12.21 -11.33 2.17
C THR A 127 -10.93 -10.60 1.77
N SER A 128 -11.05 -9.67 0.83
CA SER A 128 -9.90 -9.15 0.06
C SER A 128 -8.83 -8.43 0.91
N GLY A 129 -9.21 -7.85 2.04
CA GLY A 129 -8.26 -7.12 2.89
C GLY A 129 -7.51 -6.03 2.13
N SER A 130 -6.21 -6.23 1.92
CA SER A 130 -5.36 -5.32 1.12
C SER A 130 -5.60 -5.40 -0.40
N GLY A 131 -6.26 -6.45 -0.88
CA GLY A 131 -6.39 -6.75 -2.29
C GLY A 131 -5.19 -7.47 -2.92
N SER A 132 -4.16 -7.80 -2.15
CA SER A 132 -2.94 -8.44 -2.65
C SER A 132 -3.21 -9.72 -3.43
N LEU A 133 -4.15 -10.56 -2.96
CA LEU A 133 -4.51 -11.80 -3.65
C LEU A 133 -5.13 -11.52 -5.03
N LEU A 134 -6.04 -10.55 -5.13
CA LEU A 134 -6.65 -10.15 -6.41
C LEU A 134 -5.61 -9.62 -7.39
N ILE A 135 -4.67 -8.80 -6.91
CA ILE A 135 -3.59 -8.24 -7.73
C ILE A 135 -2.69 -9.38 -8.26
N ASN A 136 -2.26 -10.29 -7.40
CA ASN A 136 -1.41 -11.41 -7.78
C ASN A 136 -2.11 -12.37 -8.77
N ILE A 137 -3.40 -12.69 -8.55
CA ILE A 137 -4.18 -13.49 -9.48
C ILE A 137 -4.28 -12.79 -10.84
N GLY A 138 -4.57 -11.48 -10.85
CA GLY A 138 -4.66 -10.70 -12.07
C GLY A 138 -3.36 -10.72 -12.87
N GLN A 139 -2.22 -10.52 -12.21
CA GLN A 139 -0.90 -10.57 -12.84
C GLN A 139 -0.58 -11.96 -13.39
N SER A 140 -0.89 -13.02 -12.64
CA SER A 140 -0.66 -14.41 -13.10
C SER A 140 -1.55 -14.78 -14.28
N VAL A 141 -2.80 -14.34 -14.28
CA VAL A 141 -3.76 -14.58 -15.37
C VAL A 141 -3.38 -13.82 -16.63
N ALA A 142 -2.97 -12.55 -16.49
CA ALA A 142 -2.58 -11.69 -17.61
C ALA A 142 -1.47 -12.31 -18.47
N LYS A 143 -0.58 -13.12 -17.88
CA LYS A 143 0.45 -13.86 -18.63
C LYS A 143 -0.11 -14.81 -19.69
N TYR A 144 -1.35 -15.25 -19.56
CA TYR A 144 -2.01 -16.23 -20.41
C TYR A 144 -3.12 -15.62 -21.28
N MET A 145 -3.37 -14.34 -21.15
CA MET A 145 -4.39 -13.61 -21.93
C MET A 145 -3.74 -12.76 -23.01
N SER A 146 -4.43 -12.63 -24.13
CA SER A 146 -4.04 -11.72 -25.21
C SER A 146 -4.39 -10.25 -24.93
N ASP A 147 -5.36 -10.02 -24.02
CA ASP A 147 -5.84 -8.71 -23.60
C ASP A 147 -6.28 -8.78 -22.13
N ASP A 148 -5.56 -8.08 -21.25
CA ASP A 148 -5.81 -8.03 -19.82
C ASP A 148 -7.00 -7.11 -19.43
N ASN A 149 -7.49 -6.29 -20.35
CA ASN A 149 -8.69 -5.47 -20.13
C ASN A 149 -9.98 -6.30 -19.91
N ASN A 150 -9.93 -7.59 -20.20
CA ASN A 150 -11.05 -8.50 -19.98
C ASN A 150 -11.06 -9.17 -18.60
N ILE A 151 -10.26 -8.67 -17.65
CA ILE A 151 -10.27 -9.14 -16.26
C ILE A 151 -11.09 -8.16 -15.42
N GLN A 152 -12.13 -8.65 -14.76
CA GLN A 152 -12.97 -7.88 -13.84
C GLN A 152 -12.72 -8.34 -12.41
N TYR A 153 -12.50 -7.36 -11.51
CA TYR A 153 -12.22 -7.63 -10.11
C TYR A 153 -13.38 -7.18 -9.23
N TYR A 154 -13.72 -8.03 -8.28
CA TYR A 154 -14.71 -7.78 -7.25
C TYR A 154 -14.11 -8.09 -5.90
N ALA A 155 -14.23 -7.17 -4.95
CA ALA A 155 -13.67 -7.25 -3.62
C ALA A 155 -14.73 -6.92 -2.56
N GLN A 156 -14.65 -7.63 -1.43
CA GLN A 156 -15.51 -7.37 -0.27
C GLN A 156 -14.68 -7.40 1.02
#